data_24dc6bb83d8ca43a926e6c3a234f2073
#
_entry.id   24dc6bb83d8ca43a926e6c3a234f2073
#
_cell.length_a   1.000
_cell.length_b   1.000
_cell.length_c   1.000
_cell.angle_alpha   90.00
_cell.angle_beta   90.00
_cell.angle_gamma   90.00
#
_symmetry.space_group_name_H-M   'P 1'
#
loop_
_entity.id
_entity.type
_entity.pdbx_description
1 polymer ?
#
loop_
_entity_poly.entity_id
_entity_poly.type
_entity_poly.pdbx_seq_one_letter_code
_entity_poly.pdbx_strand_id
1 'polypeptide(L)'
;MDYQSLKTRQRIERDAHHPNLAIRIHRALSWLQRAEQADDVDGRFVFLWIAFNAAYATDIDEQYRLSEQEAFKAFLHKLCVLDSEHVIEKLVWSEFSGSIRALLDNPYVFQSFWEFQNGKISEAEWEERLRNGKRAAHHALAERDTAKVLGVLFNP
;
A
#
# COMPACT_ATOMS: atom_id res chain seq x y z
N MET A 1 14.40 -11.52 -2.80
CA MET A 1 14.26 -11.33 -4.27
C MET A 1 14.69 -9.91 -4.54
N ASP A 2 15.66 -9.71 -5.43
CA ASP A 2 16.27 -8.41 -5.72
C ASP A 2 15.82 -7.86 -7.10
N TYR A 3 16.15 -6.60 -7.37
CA TYR A 3 15.87 -5.96 -8.64
C TYR A 3 16.36 -6.79 -9.84
N GLN A 4 17.56 -7.36 -9.76
CA GLN A 4 18.17 -8.03 -10.90
C GLN A 4 17.40 -9.29 -11.33
N SER A 5 16.98 -10.10 -10.35
CA SER A 5 16.17 -11.29 -10.60
C SER A 5 14.78 -10.95 -11.17
N LEU A 6 14.13 -9.93 -10.59
CA LEU A 6 12.84 -9.42 -11.06
C LEU A 6 12.94 -8.81 -12.46
N LYS A 7 14.03 -8.08 -12.75
CA LYS A 7 14.26 -7.47 -14.07
C LYS A 7 14.49 -8.52 -15.14
N THR A 8 15.20 -9.57 -14.82
CA THR A 8 15.40 -10.71 -15.73
C THR A 8 14.08 -11.39 -16.06
N ARG A 9 13.27 -11.66 -15.05
CA ARG A 9 11.93 -12.22 -15.21
C ARG A 9 11.04 -11.31 -16.06
N GLN A 10 11.01 -10.02 -15.78
CA GLN A 10 10.23 -9.05 -16.55
C GLN A 10 10.61 -9.02 -18.04
N ARG A 11 11.88 -9.18 -18.38
CA ARG A 11 12.33 -9.22 -19.77
C ARG A 11 11.82 -10.45 -20.53
N ILE A 12 11.70 -11.58 -19.83
CA ILE A 12 11.19 -12.83 -20.41
C ILE A 12 9.68 -12.76 -20.59
N GLU A 13 8.95 -12.22 -19.62
CA GLU A 13 7.49 -12.27 -19.56
C GLU A 13 6.80 -11.05 -20.22
N ARG A 14 7.50 -9.96 -20.48
CA ARG A 14 6.91 -8.65 -20.88
C ARG A 14 6.06 -8.73 -22.15
N ASP A 15 6.42 -9.59 -23.11
CA ASP A 15 5.76 -9.66 -24.40
C ASP A 15 4.42 -10.45 -24.31
N ALA A 16 4.22 -11.18 -23.20
CA ALA A 16 2.96 -11.84 -22.86
C ALA A 16 2.01 -10.93 -22.06
N HIS A 17 2.48 -9.78 -21.58
CA HIS A 17 1.69 -8.85 -20.77
C HIS A 17 1.03 -7.78 -21.65
N HIS A 18 -0.15 -7.30 -21.19
CA HIS A 18 -0.74 -6.10 -21.76
C HIS A 18 0.25 -4.93 -21.67
N PRO A 19 0.38 -4.04 -22.70
CA PRO A 19 1.35 -2.94 -22.72
C PRO A 19 1.35 -2.07 -21.45
N ASN A 20 0.19 -1.72 -20.94
CA ASN A 20 0.04 -0.89 -19.71
C ASN A 20 0.60 -1.60 -18.48
N LEU A 21 0.41 -2.92 -18.36
CA LEU A 21 0.99 -3.71 -17.28
C LEU A 21 2.52 -3.77 -17.41
N ALA A 22 3.03 -3.97 -18.63
CA ALA A 22 4.46 -4.00 -18.89
C ALA A 22 5.15 -2.68 -18.50
N ILE A 23 4.52 -1.53 -18.81
CA ILE A 23 5.00 -0.19 -18.42
C ILE A 23 5.01 -0.02 -16.91
N ARG A 24 3.92 -0.40 -16.22
CA ARG A 24 3.82 -0.29 -14.75
C ARG A 24 4.89 -1.13 -14.05
N ILE A 25 5.07 -2.38 -14.47
CA ILE A 25 6.11 -3.26 -13.94
C ILE A 25 7.50 -2.64 -14.19
N HIS A 26 7.75 -2.13 -15.39
CA HIS A 26 9.02 -1.48 -15.69
C HIS A 26 9.31 -0.28 -14.77
N ARG A 27 8.32 0.59 -14.54
CA ARG A 27 8.45 1.74 -13.64
C ARG A 27 8.66 1.32 -12.20
N ALA A 28 7.88 0.35 -11.70
CA ALA A 28 8.03 -0.18 -10.36
C ALA A 28 9.43 -0.75 -10.12
N LEU A 29 9.94 -1.55 -11.08
CA LEU A 29 11.29 -2.10 -11.00
C LEU A 29 12.38 -1.03 -11.05
N SER A 30 12.20 0.04 -11.85
CA SER A 30 13.16 1.14 -11.91
C SER A 30 13.29 1.86 -10.56
N TRP A 31 12.17 2.06 -9.84
CA TRP A 31 12.18 2.66 -8.51
C TRP A 31 12.68 1.69 -7.43
N LEU A 32 12.40 0.38 -7.57
CA LEU A 32 13.00 -0.65 -6.71
C LEU A 32 14.52 -0.63 -6.81
N GLN A 33 15.08 -0.52 -8.01
CA GLN A 33 16.52 -0.39 -8.20
C GLN A 33 17.10 0.83 -7.47
N ARG A 34 16.38 1.97 -7.51
CA ARG A 34 16.79 3.17 -6.77
C ARG A 34 16.74 2.95 -5.26
N ALA A 35 15.70 2.24 -4.78
CA ALA A 35 15.59 1.90 -3.37
C ALA A 35 16.72 1.01 -2.87
N GLU A 36 17.15 0.03 -3.69
CA GLU A 36 18.30 -0.84 -3.36
C GLU A 36 19.64 -0.09 -3.35
N GLN A 37 19.73 1.03 -4.07
CA GLN A 37 20.92 1.88 -4.16
C GLN A 37 20.92 3.04 -3.15
N ALA A 38 19.85 3.21 -2.38
CA ALA A 38 19.76 4.29 -1.41
C ALA A 38 20.61 3.99 -0.18
N ASP A 39 21.44 4.96 0.20
CA ASP A 39 22.35 4.87 1.35
C ASP A 39 21.65 5.15 2.69
N ASP A 40 20.47 5.77 2.64
CA ASP A 40 19.66 6.13 3.82
C ASP A 40 18.30 5.45 3.82
N VAL A 41 17.72 5.30 5.03
CA VAL A 41 16.45 4.60 5.25
C VAL A 41 15.28 5.40 4.70
N ASP A 42 15.30 6.73 4.81
CA ASP A 42 14.21 7.59 4.37
C ASP A 42 14.12 7.62 2.85
N GLY A 43 15.27 7.77 2.17
CA GLY A 43 15.34 7.69 0.70
C GLY A 43 14.88 6.31 0.19
N ARG A 44 15.33 5.24 0.85
CA ARG A 44 14.88 3.88 0.53
C ARG A 44 13.37 3.73 0.67
N PHE A 45 12.79 4.23 1.76
CA PHE A 45 11.34 4.20 1.98
C PHE A 45 10.59 4.97 0.87
N VAL A 46 11.01 6.18 0.55
CA VAL A 46 10.39 7.00 -0.50
C VAL A 46 10.43 6.29 -1.86
N PHE A 47 11.56 5.72 -2.25
CA PHE A 47 11.67 5.00 -3.52
C PHE A 47 10.83 3.72 -3.54
N LEU A 48 10.73 2.97 -2.44
CA LEU A 48 9.84 1.81 -2.33
C LEU A 48 8.37 2.24 -2.42
N TRP A 49 8.01 3.36 -1.81
CA TRP A 49 6.66 3.92 -1.89
C TRP A 49 6.29 4.30 -3.33
N ILE A 50 7.20 4.95 -4.06
CA ILE A 50 6.99 5.28 -5.48
C ILE A 50 6.90 4.00 -6.32
N ALA A 51 7.73 2.98 -6.05
CA ALA A 51 7.68 1.69 -6.74
C ALA A 51 6.32 1.01 -6.54
N PHE A 52 5.82 1.00 -5.31
CA PHE A 52 4.51 0.46 -4.97
C PHE A 52 3.39 1.21 -5.70
N ASN A 53 3.39 2.55 -5.66
CA ASN A 53 2.41 3.36 -6.38
C ASN A 53 2.44 3.11 -7.90
N ALA A 54 3.63 2.96 -8.49
CA ALA A 54 3.76 2.63 -9.90
C ALA A 54 3.19 1.25 -10.25
N ALA A 55 3.24 0.30 -9.32
CA ALA A 55 2.72 -1.04 -9.54
C ALA A 55 1.18 -1.10 -9.54
N TYR A 56 0.51 -0.35 -8.65
CA TYR A 56 -0.95 -0.39 -8.57
C TYR A 56 -1.66 0.61 -9.50
N ALA A 57 -0.97 1.68 -9.93
CA ALA A 57 -1.55 2.70 -10.81
C ALA A 57 -2.16 2.04 -12.06
N THR A 58 -3.48 2.06 -12.16
CA THR A 58 -4.20 1.61 -13.35
C THR A 58 -4.44 2.80 -14.26
N ASP A 59 -4.46 2.59 -15.59
CA ASP A 59 -4.99 3.61 -16.49
C ASP A 59 -6.45 3.86 -16.12
N ILE A 60 -6.78 5.12 -15.95
CA ILE A 60 -8.14 5.56 -15.72
C ILE A 60 -8.86 5.43 -17.07
N ASP A 61 -9.48 4.28 -17.29
CA ASP A 61 -10.46 4.16 -18.36
C ASP A 61 -11.66 5.02 -17.95
N GLU A 62 -11.89 6.13 -18.64
CA GLU A 62 -12.88 7.16 -18.27
C GLU A 62 -14.31 6.61 -18.13
N GLN A 63 -14.59 5.44 -18.68
CA GLN A 63 -15.91 4.79 -18.61
C GLN A 63 -16.17 3.96 -17.36
N TYR A 64 -15.11 3.53 -16.63
CA TYR A 64 -15.24 2.70 -15.40
C TYR A 64 -14.38 3.29 -14.29
N ARG A 65 -14.76 4.46 -13.80
CA ARG A 65 -14.13 5.06 -12.61
C ARG A 65 -14.52 4.29 -11.36
N LEU A 66 -13.79 3.23 -11.07
CA LEU A 66 -13.62 2.84 -9.67
C LEU A 66 -12.97 4.05 -8.97
N SER A 67 -13.47 4.41 -7.80
CA SER A 67 -12.78 5.41 -6.99
C SER A 67 -11.34 4.92 -6.76
N GLU A 68 -10.38 5.83 -6.63
CA GLU A 68 -8.98 5.49 -6.35
C GLU A 68 -8.87 4.51 -5.15
N GLN A 69 -9.71 4.69 -4.15
CA GLN A 69 -9.80 3.81 -2.99
C GLN A 69 -10.26 2.38 -3.34
N GLU A 70 -11.22 2.23 -4.24
CA GLU A 70 -11.69 0.90 -4.67
C GLU A 70 -10.64 0.18 -5.50
N ALA A 71 -9.97 0.88 -6.40
CA ALA A 71 -8.86 0.34 -7.19
C ALA A 71 -7.71 -0.11 -6.28
N PHE A 72 -7.37 0.69 -5.27
CA PHE A 72 -6.36 0.36 -4.28
C PHE A 72 -6.72 -0.87 -3.43
N LYS A 73 -7.94 -0.94 -2.91
CA LYS A 73 -8.44 -2.10 -2.15
C LYS A 73 -8.44 -3.37 -3.01
N ALA A 74 -8.89 -3.27 -4.26
CA ALA A 74 -8.88 -4.40 -5.19
C ALA A 74 -7.45 -4.89 -5.48
N PHE A 75 -6.49 -3.97 -5.61
CA PHE A 75 -5.08 -4.31 -5.78
C PHE A 75 -4.51 -5.03 -4.55
N LEU A 76 -4.74 -4.53 -3.34
CA LEU A 76 -4.28 -5.18 -2.10
C LEU A 76 -4.90 -6.57 -1.94
N HIS A 77 -6.19 -6.72 -2.20
CA HIS A 77 -6.84 -8.02 -2.18
C HIS A 77 -6.20 -9.00 -3.18
N LYS A 78 -5.93 -8.53 -4.41
CA LYS A 78 -5.25 -9.33 -5.42
C LYS A 78 -3.84 -9.76 -4.99
N LEU A 79 -3.08 -8.86 -4.34
CA LEU A 79 -1.75 -9.22 -3.80
C LEU A 79 -1.86 -10.33 -2.75
N CYS A 80 -2.82 -10.24 -1.82
CA CYS A 80 -3.03 -11.27 -0.81
C CYS A 80 -3.46 -12.61 -1.42
N VAL A 81 -4.29 -12.60 -2.47
CA VAL A 81 -4.67 -13.83 -3.19
C VAL A 81 -3.49 -14.47 -3.91
N LEU A 82 -2.57 -13.66 -4.43
CA LEU A 82 -1.36 -14.12 -5.12
C LEU A 82 -0.23 -14.53 -4.17
N ASP A 83 -0.36 -14.25 -2.88
CA ASP A 83 0.65 -14.55 -1.84
C ASP A 83 0.62 -16.05 -1.45
N SER A 84 0.91 -16.92 -2.39
CA SER A 84 0.89 -18.38 -2.21
C SER A 84 1.92 -18.88 -1.19
N GLU A 85 2.97 -18.13 -0.95
CA GLU A 85 4.02 -18.44 0.04
C GLU A 85 3.77 -17.76 1.39
N HIS A 86 2.62 -17.09 1.56
CA HIS A 86 2.24 -16.38 2.79
C HIS A 86 3.28 -15.36 3.29
N VAL A 87 4.04 -14.75 2.38
CA VAL A 87 5.09 -13.77 2.72
C VAL A 87 4.49 -12.50 3.31
N ILE A 88 3.46 -11.95 2.66
CA ILE A 88 2.77 -10.74 3.14
C ILE A 88 2.06 -11.03 4.47
N GLU A 89 1.38 -12.19 4.55
CA GLU A 89 0.71 -12.62 5.78
C GLU A 89 1.70 -12.73 6.95
N LYS A 90 2.86 -13.36 6.73
CA LYS A 90 3.92 -13.50 7.72
C LYS A 90 4.48 -12.14 8.17
N LEU A 91 4.72 -11.22 7.23
CA LEU A 91 5.16 -9.86 7.54
C LEU A 91 4.17 -9.15 8.47
N VAL A 92 2.89 -9.18 8.13
CA VAL A 92 1.83 -8.48 8.89
C VAL A 92 1.60 -9.10 10.26
N TRP A 93 1.51 -10.44 10.35
CA TRP A 93 1.01 -11.10 11.56
C TRP A 93 2.12 -11.64 12.49
N SER A 94 3.34 -11.77 11.98
CA SER A 94 4.46 -12.30 12.76
C SER A 94 5.57 -11.28 12.93
N GLU A 95 6.14 -10.77 11.84
CA GLU A 95 7.37 -9.96 11.92
C GLU A 95 7.09 -8.53 12.39
N PHE A 96 6.02 -7.87 11.89
CA PHE A 96 5.71 -6.48 12.19
C PHE A 96 4.41 -6.29 12.98
N SER A 97 3.84 -7.35 13.56
CA SER A 97 2.53 -7.28 14.23
C SER A 97 2.47 -6.24 15.36
N GLY A 98 3.51 -6.11 16.14
CA GLY A 98 3.62 -5.11 17.22
C GLY A 98 3.72 -3.68 16.67
N SER A 99 4.59 -3.47 15.69
CA SER A 99 4.77 -2.16 15.03
C SER A 99 3.50 -1.71 14.30
N ILE A 100 2.81 -2.63 13.64
CA ILE A 100 1.54 -2.36 12.96
C ILE A 100 0.47 -1.91 13.97
N ARG A 101 0.33 -2.61 15.10
CA ARG A 101 -0.63 -2.23 16.14
C ARG A 101 -0.31 -0.84 16.71
N ALA A 102 0.95 -0.58 17.04
CA ALA A 102 1.39 0.73 17.52
C ALA A 102 1.10 1.85 16.50
N LEU A 103 1.29 1.58 15.20
CA LEU A 103 1.00 2.52 14.14
C LEU A 103 -0.51 2.78 14.00
N LEU A 104 -1.34 1.74 14.05
CA LEU A 104 -2.80 1.87 13.97
C LEU A 104 -3.42 2.56 15.20
N ASP A 105 -2.74 2.57 16.33
CA ASP A 105 -3.15 3.34 17.51
C ASP A 105 -2.71 4.82 17.45
N ASN A 106 -1.79 5.15 16.54
CA ASN A 106 -1.26 6.50 16.39
C ASN A 106 -2.25 7.39 15.61
N PRO A 107 -2.74 8.52 16.18
CA PRO A 107 -3.68 9.42 15.51
C PRO A 107 -3.12 10.06 14.23
N TYR A 108 -1.81 10.20 14.12
CA TYR A 108 -1.15 10.83 12.96
C TYR A 108 -1.25 10.01 11.66
N VAL A 109 -1.60 8.74 11.74
CA VAL A 109 -1.84 7.86 10.57
C VAL A 109 -3.16 8.19 9.88
N PHE A 110 -4.11 8.79 10.61
CA PHE A 110 -5.44 9.07 10.09
C PHE A 110 -5.52 10.45 9.45
N GLN A 111 -6.02 10.52 8.22
CA GLN A 111 -6.19 11.78 7.48
C GLN A 111 -6.99 12.83 8.28
N SER A 112 -7.99 12.40 9.05
CA SER A 112 -8.81 13.29 9.87
C SER A 112 -8.01 14.13 10.87
N PHE A 113 -6.86 13.63 11.37
CA PHE A 113 -5.97 14.42 12.21
C PHE A 113 -5.42 15.64 11.45
N TRP A 114 -4.95 15.42 10.22
CA TRP A 114 -4.37 16.48 9.39
C TRP A 114 -5.43 17.45 8.88
N GLU A 115 -6.64 16.97 8.61
CA GLU A 115 -7.77 17.83 8.26
C GLU A 115 -8.15 18.76 9.43
N PHE A 116 -8.14 18.26 10.65
CA PHE A 116 -8.36 19.06 11.85
C PHE A 116 -7.23 20.09 12.05
N GLN A 117 -5.96 19.66 11.98
CA GLN A 117 -4.81 20.56 12.11
C GLN A 117 -4.81 21.68 11.06
N ASN A 118 -5.31 21.41 9.88
CA ASN A 118 -5.45 22.38 8.80
C ASN A 118 -6.76 23.19 8.86
N GLY A 119 -7.55 23.06 9.92
CA GLY A 119 -8.81 23.80 10.11
C GLY A 119 -9.92 23.44 9.14
N LYS A 120 -9.85 22.26 8.49
CA LYS A 120 -10.86 21.80 7.50
C LYS A 120 -12.07 21.15 8.17
N ILE A 121 -11.90 20.61 9.37
CA ILE A 121 -12.96 19.95 10.15
C ILE A 121 -12.88 20.43 11.61
N SER A 122 -13.99 20.31 12.35
CA SER A 122 -14.06 20.60 13.77
C SER A 122 -13.38 19.50 14.61
N GLU A 123 -13.06 19.84 15.87
CA GLU A 123 -12.51 18.89 16.84
C GLU A 123 -13.47 17.69 17.06
N ALA A 124 -14.76 17.96 17.21
CA ALA A 124 -15.77 16.91 17.39
C ALA A 124 -15.83 15.96 16.20
N GLU A 125 -15.75 16.49 14.99
CA GLU A 125 -15.74 15.68 13.76
C GLU A 125 -14.44 14.87 13.65
N TRP A 126 -13.30 15.45 13.99
CA TRP A 126 -12.03 14.73 14.06
C TRP A 126 -12.08 13.56 15.04
N GLU A 127 -12.55 13.79 16.28
CA GLU A 127 -12.67 12.72 17.29
C GLU A 127 -13.60 11.60 16.86
N GLU A 128 -14.71 11.92 16.20
CA GLU A 128 -15.63 10.92 15.66
C GLU A 128 -14.98 10.09 14.55
N ARG A 129 -14.34 10.75 13.58
CA ARG A 129 -13.65 10.08 12.47
C ARG A 129 -12.49 9.21 12.95
N LEU A 130 -11.68 9.71 13.90
CA LEU A 130 -10.59 8.96 14.53
C LEU A 130 -11.11 7.71 15.24
N ARG A 131 -12.18 7.84 16.01
CA ARG A 131 -12.83 6.72 16.73
C ARG A 131 -13.33 5.66 15.75
N ASN A 132 -13.96 6.09 14.67
CA ASN A 132 -14.44 5.18 13.61
C ASN A 132 -13.29 4.51 12.86
N GLY A 133 -12.24 5.25 12.51
CA GLY A 133 -11.03 4.71 11.87
C GLY A 133 -10.33 3.66 12.75
N LYS A 134 -10.11 3.97 14.03
CA LYS A 134 -9.54 3.01 14.99
C LYS A 134 -10.40 1.75 15.14
N ARG A 135 -11.73 1.92 15.22
CA ARG A 135 -12.65 0.77 15.29
C ARG A 135 -12.52 -0.14 14.06
N ALA A 136 -12.48 0.44 12.87
CA ALA A 136 -12.30 -0.31 11.63
C ALA A 136 -10.94 -1.04 11.59
N ALA A 137 -9.87 -0.38 12.03
CA ALA A 137 -8.54 -0.97 12.13
C ALA A 137 -8.49 -2.15 13.11
N HIS A 138 -9.05 -1.97 14.31
CA HIS A 138 -9.14 -3.06 15.30
C HIS A 138 -10.02 -4.22 14.83
N HIS A 139 -11.09 -3.95 14.10
CA HIS A 139 -11.94 -4.99 13.51
C HIS A 139 -11.15 -5.79 12.46
N ALA A 140 -10.41 -5.12 11.57
CA ALA A 140 -9.56 -5.78 10.59
C ALA A 140 -8.48 -6.66 11.25
N LEU A 141 -7.88 -6.18 12.35
CA LEU A 141 -6.94 -6.97 13.15
C LEU A 141 -7.59 -8.20 13.79
N ALA A 142 -8.81 -8.06 14.34
CA ALA A 142 -9.55 -9.16 14.97
C ALA A 142 -9.95 -10.24 13.97
N GLU A 143 -10.36 -9.84 12.77
CA GLU A 143 -10.71 -10.76 11.67
C GLU A 143 -9.48 -11.36 10.98
N ARG A 144 -8.27 -10.91 11.31
CA ARG A 144 -7.02 -11.27 10.61
C ARG A 144 -7.08 -11.00 9.10
N ASP A 145 -7.77 -9.93 8.71
CA ASP A 145 -7.89 -9.54 7.30
C ASP A 145 -6.67 -8.72 6.88
N THR A 146 -5.70 -9.39 6.29
CA THR A 146 -4.43 -8.81 5.85
C THR A 146 -4.64 -7.66 4.86
N ALA A 147 -5.56 -7.80 3.91
CA ALA A 147 -5.81 -6.77 2.91
C ALA A 147 -6.41 -5.50 3.54
N LYS A 148 -7.34 -5.65 4.48
CA LYS A 148 -7.91 -4.51 5.22
C LYS A 148 -6.89 -3.82 6.11
N VAL A 149 -6.05 -4.57 6.81
CA VAL A 149 -4.97 -4.00 7.62
C VAL A 149 -4.02 -3.18 6.76
N LEU A 150 -3.56 -3.73 5.63
CA LEU A 150 -2.73 -2.99 4.66
C LEU A 150 -3.47 -1.77 4.09
N GLY A 151 -4.78 -1.88 3.85
CA GLY A 151 -5.60 -0.77 3.38
C GLY A 151 -5.64 0.40 4.35
N VAL A 152 -5.63 0.16 5.67
CA VAL A 152 -5.54 1.23 6.67
C VAL A 152 -4.13 1.81 6.76
N LEU A 153 -3.09 0.96 6.68
CA LEU A 153 -1.69 1.38 6.78
C LEU A 153 -1.24 2.24 5.59
N PHE A 154 -1.70 1.91 4.39
CA PHE A 154 -1.30 2.55 3.14
C PHE A 154 -2.42 3.42 2.54
N ASN A 155 -3.40 3.82 3.34
CA ASN A 155 -4.51 4.67 2.88
C ASN A 155 -3.93 5.91 2.18
N PRO A 156 -4.20 6.08 0.86
CA PRO A 156 -3.67 7.19 0.09
C PRO A 156 -4.32 8.53 0.45
#